data_ecd7481e08af14894f2a77140af9c9f5
#
_entry.id   ecd7481e08af14894f2a77140af9c9f5
#
_cell.length_a   1.000
_cell.length_b   1.000
_cell.length_c   1.000
_cell.angle_alpha   90.00
_cell.angle_beta   90.00
_cell.angle_gamma   90.00
#
_symmetry.space_group_name_H-M   'P 1'
#
loop_
_entity.id
_entity.type
_entity.pdbx_description
1 polymer ?
#
loop_
_entity_poly.entity_id
_entity_poly.type
_entity_poly.pdbx_seq_one_letter_code
_entity_poly.pdbx_strand_id
1 'polypeptide(L)'
;MTPEQRRINELTDQLNYYNERYYQDSVSEISDQEFDLLLKELTALEKQYPEFKRDDSPTQRVGGTINKNFETVYHRFPMLSLDNTYSEEELRQFDARVRKALPNESFEYVCELKFDGISLSFTYENGVLKRGVTRGDGRRGDDITHNVKTIKSLPLRVKKADVPPQFEVRGEGFMPFSSFQRLNADLEEAGEPTYANPRNAASGA
;
A
#
# COMPACT_ATOMS: atom_id res chain seq x y z
N MET A 1 16.58 26.10 11.14
CA MET A 1 16.55 24.63 11.32
C MET A 1 17.50 24.28 12.43
N THR A 2 17.01 23.66 13.52
CA THR A 2 17.86 23.23 14.62
C THR A 2 18.71 22.01 14.23
N PRO A 3 19.80 21.68 14.96
CA PRO A 3 20.58 20.47 14.68
C PRO A 3 19.73 19.19 14.73
N GLU A 4 18.80 19.09 15.68
CA GLU A 4 17.91 17.96 15.87
C GLU A 4 16.92 17.82 14.70
N GLN A 5 16.31 18.91 14.26
CA GLN A 5 15.43 18.93 13.11
C GLN A 5 16.18 18.51 11.83
N ARG A 6 17.42 18.96 11.67
CA ARG A 6 18.28 18.54 10.54
C ARG A 6 18.52 17.04 10.59
N ARG A 7 18.90 16.51 11.77
CA ARG A 7 19.19 15.09 11.93
C ARG A 7 17.95 14.21 11.68
N ILE A 8 16.77 14.60 12.15
CA ILE A 8 15.50 13.92 11.85
C ILE A 8 15.26 13.89 10.35
N ASN A 9 15.46 15.00 9.63
CA ASN A 9 15.26 15.04 8.19
C ASN A 9 16.26 14.14 7.45
N GLU A 10 17.53 14.17 7.80
CA GLU A 10 18.58 13.32 7.21
C GLU A 10 18.26 11.83 7.40
N LEU A 11 17.91 11.42 8.62
CA LEU A 11 17.57 10.03 8.93
C LEU A 11 16.30 9.58 8.19
N THR A 12 15.28 10.43 8.13
CA THR A 12 14.05 10.14 7.41
C THR A 12 14.31 9.94 5.92
N ASP A 13 15.09 10.83 5.30
CA ASP A 13 15.43 10.73 3.88
C ASP A 13 16.30 9.49 3.58
N GLN A 14 17.28 9.20 4.43
CA GLN A 14 18.19 8.06 4.30
C GLN A 14 17.46 6.73 4.45
N LEU A 15 16.63 6.58 5.47
CA LEU A 15 15.85 5.35 5.70
C LEU A 15 14.79 5.13 4.63
N ASN A 16 14.14 6.19 4.13
CA ASN A 16 13.24 6.08 3.00
C ASN A 16 13.97 5.67 1.71
N TYR A 17 15.17 6.17 1.48
CA TYR A 17 16.01 5.75 0.36
C TYR A 17 16.37 4.26 0.45
N TYR A 18 16.84 3.77 1.60
CA TYR A 18 17.17 2.35 1.79
C TYR A 18 15.96 1.43 1.64
N ASN A 19 14.78 1.86 2.12
CA ASN A 19 13.53 1.13 1.91
C ASN A 19 13.18 1.05 0.41
N GLU A 20 13.30 2.16 -0.34
CA GLU A 20 13.07 2.17 -1.78
C GLU A 20 14.00 1.20 -2.50
N ARG A 21 15.30 1.25 -2.21
CA ARG A 21 16.30 0.34 -2.81
C ARG A 21 16.02 -1.12 -2.49
N TYR A 22 15.66 -1.41 -1.26
CA TYR A 22 15.39 -2.79 -0.83
C TYR A 22 14.10 -3.36 -1.43
N TYR A 23 12.98 -2.61 -1.37
CA TYR A 23 11.66 -3.14 -1.75
C TYR A 23 11.31 -2.96 -3.23
N GLN A 24 11.86 -1.95 -3.91
CA GLN A 24 11.58 -1.71 -5.33
C GLN A 24 12.68 -2.19 -6.25
N ASP A 25 13.94 -2.02 -5.86
CA ASP A 25 15.08 -2.38 -6.68
C ASP A 25 15.71 -3.73 -6.29
N SER A 26 15.25 -4.36 -5.19
CA SER A 26 15.81 -5.60 -4.62
C SER A 26 17.31 -5.50 -4.29
N VAL A 27 17.77 -4.30 -3.89
CA VAL A 27 19.16 -4.01 -3.53
C VAL A 27 19.26 -3.64 -2.06
N SER A 28 20.07 -4.37 -1.27
CA SER A 28 20.42 -4.02 0.11
C SER A 28 21.76 -3.29 0.12
N GLU A 29 21.77 -1.99 0.40
CA GLU A 29 22.98 -1.17 0.46
C GLU A 29 23.61 -1.13 1.86
N ILE A 30 22.85 -1.49 2.89
CA ILE A 30 23.28 -1.61 4.28
C ILE A 30 22.79 -2.91 4.89
N SER A 31 23.38 -3.34 5.99
CA SER A 31 22.90 -4.49 6.75
C SER A 31 21.61 -4.18 7.50
N ASP A 32 20.83 -5.22 7.82
CA ASP A 32 19.61 -5.09 8.65
C ASP A 32 19.93 -4.45 10.01
N GLN A 33 21.10 -4.79 10.59
CA GLN A 33 21.53 -4.23 11.86
C GLN A 33 21.78 -2.72 11.77
N GLU A 34 22.44 -2.24 10.70
CA GLU A 34 22.67 -0.82 10.48
C GLU A 34 21.35 -0.07 10.25
N PHE A 35 20.44 -0.64 9.46
CA PHE A 35 19.12 -0.08 9.25
C PHE A 35 18.36 0.08 10.58
N ASP A 36 18.35 -0.96 11.42
CA ASP A 36 17.68 -0.95 12.73
C ASP A 36 18.27 0.09 13.69
N LEU A 37 19.59 0.31 13.67
CA LEU A 37 20.25 1.34 14.48
C LEU A 37 19.79 2.74 14.07
N LEU A 38 19.78 3.03 12.76
CA LEU A 38 19.31 4.32 12.25
C LEU A 38 17.82 4.55 12.54
N LEU A 39 16.99 3.51 12.43
CA LEU A 39 15.57 3.58 12.76
C LEU A 39 15.31 3.82 14.25
N LYS A 40 16.11 3.21 15.14
CA LYS A 40 16.06 3.46 16.59
C LYS A 40 16.47 4.89 16.93
N GLU A 41 17.52 5.42 16.28
CA GLU A 41 17.95 6.81 16.46
C GLU A 41 16.83 7.77 16.05
N LEU A 42 16.24 7.57 14.86
CA LEU A 42 15.12 8.40 14.39
C LEU A 42 13.93 8.34 15.35
N THR A 43 13.56 7.13 15.80
CA THR A 43 12.45 6.94 16.74
C THR A 43 12.69 7.70 18.06
N ALA A 44 13.90 7.67 18.59
CA ALA A 44 14.25 8.38 19.81
C ALA A 44 14.17 9.90 19.63
N LEU A 45 14.70 10.43 18.52
CA LEU A 45 14.64 11.86 18.20
C LEU A 45 13.20 12.33 17.98
N GLU A 46 12.36 11.59 17.25
CA GLU A 46 10.95 11.95 17.04
C GLU A 46 10.12 11.89 18.35
N LYS A 47 10.47 11.01 19.27
CA LYS A 47 9.86 10.97 20.59
C LYS A 47 10.23 12.20 21.43
N GLN A 48 11.46 12.68 21.31
CA GLN A 48 11.96 13.85 22.03
C GLN A 48 11.48 15.17 21.42
N TYR A 49 11.31 15.20 20.07
CA TYR A 49 10.95 16.39 19.29
C TYR A 49 9.80 16.07 18.33
N PRO A 50 8.59 15.80 18.85
CA PRO A 50 7.45 15.34 18.05
C PRO A 50 7.00 16.36 17.00
N GLU A 51 7.27 17.66 17.22
CA GLU A 51 6.97 18.74 16.28
C GLU A 51 7.80 18.68 14.99
N PHE A 52 8.92 17.95 14.98
CA PHE A 52 9.77 17.76 13.78
C PHE A 52 9.50 16.45 13.05
N LYS A 53 8.59 15.61 13.58
CA LYS A 53 8.21 14.36 12.94
C LYS A 53 7.53 14.63 11.60
N ARG A 54 8.01 13.93 10.57
CA ARG A 54 7.48 14.08 9.20
C ARG A 54 6.37 13.07 8.92
N ASP A 55 5.41 13.46 8.06
CA ASP A 55 4.32 12.57 7.61
C ASP A 55 4.84 11.33 6.85
N ASP A 56 6.01 11.43 6.22
CA ASP A 56 6.66 10.35 5.48
C ASP A 56 7.75 9.64 6.29
N SER A 57 7.77 9.80 7.62
CA SER A 57 8.74 9.11 8.46
C SER A 57 8.54 7.60 8.44
N PRO A 58 9.61 6.80 8.23
CA PRO A 58 9.54 5.35 8.26
C PRO A 58 9.17 4.78 9.64
N THR A 59 9.26 5.56 10.71
CA THR A 59 8.79 5.15 12.05
C THR A 59 7.27 4.94 12.10
N GLN A 60 6.51 5.48 11.14
CA GLN A 60 5.07 5.25 11.00
C GLN A 60 4.71 3.88 10.39
N ARG A 61 5.71 3.13 9.91
CA ARG A 61 5.54 1.75 9.42
C ARG A 61 5.48 0.72 10.54
N VAL A 62 5.79 1.11 11.78
CA VAL A 62 5.68 0.22 12.94
C VAL A 62 4.22 0.19 13.37
N GLY A 63 3.63 -1.02 13.46
CA GLY A 63 2.24 -1.23 13.83
C GLY A 63 1.89 -0.51 15.14
N GLY A 64 0.93 0.40 15.05
CA GLY A 64 0.32 1.07 16.20
C GLY A 64 -0.87 0.26 16.76
N THR A 65 -1.50 0.81 17.78
CA THR A 65 -2.71 0.26 18.40
C THR A 65 -3.77 -0.05 17.34
N ILE A 66 -4.35 -1.25 17.37
CA ILE A 66 -5.46 -1.65 16.49
C ILE A 66 -6.62 -0.68 16.68
N ASN A 67 -6.88 0.14 15.69
CA ASN A 67 -8.02 1.05 15.69
C ASN A 67 -9.20 0.31 15.06
N LYS A 68 -10.22 -0.01 15.86
CA LYS A 68 -11.40 -0.78 15.40
C LYS A 68 -12.47 0.10 14.73
N ASN A 69 -12.37 1.43 14.82
CA ASN A 69 -13.33 2.36 14.26
C ASN A 69 -12.63 3.16 13.16
N PHE A 70 -12.90 2.79 11.91
CA PHE A 70 -12.40 3.51 10.75
C PHE A 70 -13.38 4.63 10.37
N GLU A 71 -12.84 5.78 9.97
CA GLU A 71 -13.62 6.86 9.39
C GLU A 71 -14.04 6.47 7.98
N THR A 72 -15.31 6.68 7.64
CA THR A 72 -15.80 6.47 6.27
C THR A 72 -15.45 7.67 5.40
N VAL A 73 -14.80 7.40 4.27
CA VAL A 73 -14.36 8.40 3.28
C VAL A 73 -15.03 8.16 1.94
N TYR A 74 -15.53 9.23 1.30
CA TYR A 74 -16.03 9.18 -0.07
C TYR A 74 -14.89 9.25 -1.08
N HIS A 75 -14.94 8.36 -2.07
CA HIS A 75 -13.99 8.36 -3.17
C HIS A 75 -14.24 9.57 -4.09
N ARG A 76 -13.17 10.25 -4.48
CA ARG A 76 -13.24 11.32 -5.48
C ARG A 76 -13.72 10.80 -6.84
N PHE A 77 -13.29 9.59 -7.19
CA PHE A 77 -13.72 8.86 -8.37
C PHE A 77 -14.20 7.48 -7.93
N PRO A 78 -15.35 6.98 -8.45
CA PRO A 78 -15.84 5.65 -8.08
C PRO A 78 -14.81 4.56 -8.35
N MET A 79 -14.72 3.58 -7.44
CA MET A 79 -13.93 2.36 -7.60
C MET A 79 -14.82 1.26 -8.17
N LEU A 80 -14.71 1.03 -9.47
CA LEU A 80 -15.53 0.06 -10.18
C LEU A 80 -15.02 -1.37 -9.94
N SER A 81 -15.91 -2.35 -10.09
CA SER A 81 -15.57 -3.77 -10.13
C SER A 81 -15.38 -4.21 -11.58
N LEU A 82 -14.55 -5.23 -11.77
CA LEU A 82 -14.43 -5.94 -13.04
C LEU A 82 -15.46 -7.06 -13.09
N ASP A 83 -16.06 -7.27 -14.27
CA ASP A 83 -16.88 -8.45 -14.55
C ASP A 83 -15.99 -9.69 -14.67
N ASN A 84 -16.58 -10.85 -14.43
CA ASN A 84 -15.92 -12.14 -14.58
C ASN A 84 -16.41 -12.83 -15.85
N THR A 85 -15.53 -13.65 -16.45
CA THR A 85 -15.86 -14.62 -17.51
C THR A 85 -15.34 -15.99 -17.07
N TYR A 86 -16.19 -17.01 -17.22
CA TYR A 86 -15.88 -18.37 -16.75
C TYR A 86 -15.87 -19.40 -17.90
N SER A 87 -16.19 -18.96 -19.13
CA SER A 87 -16.23 -19.84 -20.30
C SER A 87 -15.61 -19.18 -21.54
N GLU A 88 -15.21 -20.00 -22.48
CA GLU A 88 -14.75 -19.54 -23.79
C GLU A 88 -15.83 -18.75 -24.52
N GLU A 89 -17.09 -19.16 -24.42
CA GLU A 89 -18.21 -18.46 -25.02
C GLU A 89 -18.38 -17.04 -24.48
N GLU A 90 -18.29 -16.85 -23.16
CA GLU A 90 -18.36 -15.52 -22.53
C GLU A 90 -17.19 -14.63 -22.94
N LEU A 91 -15.99 -15.23 -23.12
CA LEU A 91 -14.82 -14.50 -23.62
C LEU A 91 -15.03 -14.06 -25.08
N ARG A 92 -15.61 -14.92 -25.93
CA ARG A 92 -15.97 -14.56 -27.31
C ARG A 92 -17.04 -13.47 -27.36
N GLN A 93 -18.00 -13.50 -26.45
CA GLN A 93 -19.00 -12.44 -26.31
C GLN A 93 -18.39 -11.11 -25.85
N PHE A 94 -17.39 -11.16 -24.97
CA PHE A 94 -16.61 -9.97 -24.60
C PHE A 94 -15.89 -9.37 -25.81
N ASP A 95 -15.15 -10.16 -26.60
CA ASP A 95 -14.51 -9.71 -27.83
C ASP A 95 -15.53 -9.11 -28.82
N ALA A 96 -16.68 -9.76 -29.00
CA ALA A 96 -17.74 -9.25 -29.88
C ALA A 96 -18.30 -7.89 -29.43
N ARG A 97 -18.44 -7.67 -28.11
CA ARG A 97 -18.84 -6.35 -27.56
C ARG A 97 -17.79 -5.28 -27.83
N VAL A 98 -16.51 -5.61 -27.66
CA VAL A 98 -15.40 -4.66 -27.94
C VAL A 98 -15.37 -4.29 -29.43
N ARG A 99 -15.46 -5.28 -30.34
CA ARG A 99 -15.51 -5.05 -31.81
C ARG A 99 -16.72 -4.21 -32.23
N LYS A 100 -17.86 -4.44 -31.60
CA LYS A 100 -19.07 -3.64 -31.85
C LYS A 100 -18.92 -2.18 -31.37
N ALA A 101 -18.22 -1.97 -30.26
CA ALA A 101 -17.97 -0.62 -29.73
C ALA A 101 -16.90 0.14 -30.51
N LEU A 102 -15.98 -0.59 -31.15
CA LEU A 102 -14.83 -0.06 -31.89
C LEU A 102 -14.81 -0.59 -33.34
N PRO A 103 -15.83 -0.32 -34.18
CA PRO A 103 -16.03 -1.01 -35.46
C PRO A 103 -14.95 -0.71 -36.50
N ASN A 104 -14.22 0.40 -36.36
CA ASN A 104 -13.19 0.86 -37.30
C ASN A 104 -11.81 0.99 -36.67
N GLU A 105 -11.64 0.47 -35.44
CA GLU A 105 -10.39 0.58 -34.70
C GLU A 105 -9.60 -0.74 -34.74
N SER A 106 -8.30 -0.63 -34.83
CA SER A 106 -7.39 -1.74 -34.56
C SER A 106 -7.04 -1.72 -33.07
N PHE A 107 -7.21 -2.83 -32.39
CA PHE A 107 -6.90 -2.97 -30.97
C PHE A 107 -6.21 -4.29 -30.67
N GLU A 108 -5.49 -4.31 -29.55
CA GLU A 108 -4.81 -5.48 -29.00
C GLU A 108 -5.29 -5.74 -27.58
N TYR A 109 -5.17 -7.00 -27.14
CA TYR A 109 -5.45 -7.37 -25.77
C TYR A 109 -4.15 -7.50 -24.99
N VAL A 110 -4.14 -6.92 -23.79
CA VAL A 110 -3.10 -7.15 -22.77
C VAL A 110 -3.67 -8.08 -21.70
N CYS A 111 -2.96 -9.18 -21.44
CA CYS A 111 -3.33 -10.13 -20.39
C CYS A 111 -2.45 -9.89 -19.15
N GLU A 112 -3.08 -9.70 -18.02
CA GLU A 112 -2.43 -9.46 -16.73
C GLU A 112 -2.96 -10.42 -15.68
N LEU A 113 -2.15 -10.70 -14.64
CA LEU A 113 -2.61 -11.45 -13.48
C LEU A 113 -3.58 -10.59 -12.67
N LYS A 114 -4.73 -11.16 -12.34
CA LYS A 114 -5.67 -10.55 -11.39
C LYS A 114 -5.36 -11.09 -10.00
N PHE A 115 -4.61 -10.29 -9.21
CA PHE A 115 -4.31 -10.63 -7.83
C PHE A 115 -5.57 -10.66 -6.98
N ASP A 116 -5.63 -11.60 -6.04
CA ASP A 116 -6.72 -11.72 -5.07
C ASP A 116 -6.31 -11.11 -3.73
N GLY A 117 -6.94 -10.01 -3.37
CA GLY A 117 -6.64 -9.23 -2.19
C GLY A 117 -7.73 -8.22 -1.87
N ILE A 118 -7.33 -7.04 -1.44
CA ILE A 118 -8.21 -5.91 -1.14
C ILE A 118 -7.87 -4.72 -2.05
N SER A 119 -8.88 -4.17 -2.70
CA SER A 119 -8.69 -3.00 -3.55
C SER A 119 -8.56 -1.74 -2.71
N LEU A 120 -7.52 -0.96 -2.97
CA LEU A 120 -7.13 0.22 -2.21
C LEU A 120 -6.97 1.44 -3.11
N SER A 121 -7.31 2.60 -2.58
CA SER A 121 -7.04 3.91 -3.17
C SER A 121 -6.07 4.68 -2.29
N PHE A 122 -5.00 5.22 -2.88
CA PHE A 122 -3.96 5.98 -2.20
C PHE A 122 -3.93 7.41 -2.72
N THR A 123 -4.11 8.37 -1.84
CA THR A 123 -4.01 9.80 -2.18
C THR A 123 -2.65 10.33 -1.77
N TYR A 124 -1.96 10.94 -2.74
CA TYR A 124 -0.69 11.65 -2.53
C TYR A 124 -0.88 13.15 -2.73
N GLU A 125 -0.23 13.93 -1.86
CA GLU A 125 -0.14 15.39 -1.96
C GLU A 125 1.33 15.81 -1.88
N ASN A 126 1.76 16.59 -2.86
CA ASN A 126 3.17 16.99 -3.00
C ASN A 126 4.15 15.81 -2.89
N GLY A 127 3.74 14.67 -3.47
CA GLY A 127 4.49 13.43 -3.44
C GLY A 127 4.43 12.64 -2.12
N VAL A 128 3.74 13.13 -1.07
CA VAL A 128 3.62 12.43 0.23
C VAL A 128 2.29 11.68 0.30
N LEU A 129 2.33 10.42 0.76
CA LEU A 129 1.13 9.63 1.03
C LEU A 129 0.33 10.29 2.16
N LYS A 130 -0.87 10.75 1.85
CA LYS A 130 -1.78 11.41 2.79
C LYS A 130 -2.88 10.48 3.28
N ARG A 131 -3.40 9.63 2.38
CA ARG A 131 -4.54 8.79 2.70
C ARG A 131 -4.51 7.46 1.96
N GLY A 132 -4.95 6.40 2.64
CA GLY A 132 -5.23 5.09 2.07
C GLY A 132 -6.65 4.66 2.45
N VAL A 133 -7.47 4.29 1.46
CA VAL A 133 -8.91 3.99 1.63
C VAL A 133 -9.24 2.65 0.99
N THR A 134 -10.04 1.82 1.66
CA THR A 134 -10.58 0.59 1.07
C THR A 134 -11.59 0.92 -0.03
N ARG A 135 -11.82 0.00 -0.97
CA ARG A 135 -12.86 0.19 -2.00
C ARG A 135 -14.25 0.38 -1.38
N GLY A 136 -14.58 -0.35 -0.30
CA GLY A 136 -15.91 -0.37 0.27
C GLY A 136 -16.98 -0.75 -0.76
N ASP A 137 -18.05 0.04 -0.85
CA ASP A 137 -19.13 -0.12 -1.83
C ASP A 137 -18.81 0.49 -3.22
N GLY A 138 -17.57 0.98 -3.40
CA GLY A 138 -17.10 1.65 -4.61
C GLY A 138 -17.35 3.15 -4.66
N ARG A 139 -18.20 3.70 -3.80
CA ARG A 139 -18.43 5.14 -3.64
C ARG A 139 -17.81 5.68 -2.36
N ARG A 140 -17.74 4.86 -1.33
CA ARG A 140 -17.14 5.16 -0.03
C ARG A 140 -16.45 3.92 0.51
N GLY A 141 -15.39 4.13 1.27
CA GLY A 141 -14.62 3.10 1.94
C GLY A 141 -14.11 3.57 3.28
N ASP A 142 -13.35 2.73 3.95
CA ASP A 142 -12.78 3.02 5.27
C ASP A 142 -11.40 3.64 5.12
N ASP A 143 -11.12 4.69 5.88
CA ASP A 143 -9.77 5.26 6.00
C ASP A 143 -8.88 4.31 6.79
N ILE A 144 -7.98 3.66 6.11
CA ILE A 144 -6.99 2.74 6.66
C ILE A 144 -5.56 3.26 6.48
N THR A 145 -5.40 4.59 6.45
CA THR A 145 -4.10 5.24 6.21
C THR A 145 -3.01 4.70 7.12
N HIS A 146 -3.32 4.47 8.39
CA HIS A 146 -2.37 3.91 9.35
C HIS A 146 -1.93 2.49 8.94
N ASN A 147 -2.88 1.65 8.54
CA ASN A 147 -2.61 0.28 8.13
C ASN A 147 -1.77 0.22 6.85
N VAL A 148 -2.13 0.99 5.81
CA VAL A 148 -1.39 0.95 4.53
C VAL A 148 0.04 1.47 4.66
N LYS A 149 0.34 2.34 5.62
CA LYS A 149 1.71 2.76 5.93
C LYS A 149 2.62 1.61 6.40
N THR A 150 2.06 0.49 6.87
CA THR A 150 2.82 -0.71 7.22
C THR A 150 3.25 -1.52 6.00
N ILE A 151 2.65 -1.30 4.83
CA ILE A 151 3.00 -1.96 3.58
C ILE A 151 4.35 -1.42 3.10
N LYS A 152 5.40 -2.23 3.26
CA LYS A 152 6.78 -1.80 3.02
C LYS A 152 7.06 -1.45 1.56
N SER A 153 6.39 -2.10 0.61
CA SER A 153 6.48 -1.82 -0.82
C SER A 153 5.73 -0.54 -1.25
N LEU A 154 4.85 0.02 -0.39
CA LEU A 154 4.14 1.26 -0.69
C LEU A 154 5.04 2.46 -0.36
N PRO A 155 5.39 3.33 -1.34
CA PRO A 155 6.17 4.52 -1.07
C PRO A 155 5.41 5.50 -0.17
N LEU A 156 5.99 5.93 0.96
CA LEU A 156 5.44 7.02 1.77
C LEU A 156 5.69 8.38 1.08
N ARG A 157 6.72 8.45 0.22
CA ARG A 157 7.05 9.61 -0.59
C ARG A 157 7.46 9.19 -2.01
N VAL A 158 6.88 9.84 -3.01
CA VAL A 158 7.29 9.75 -4.41
C VAL A 158 8.17 10.95 -4.73
N LYS A 159 9.42 10.71 -5.17
CA LYS A 159 10.45 11.74 -5.39
C LYS A 159 10.58 12.21 -6.85
N LYS A 160 9.70 11.79 -7.76
CA LYS A 160 9.76 12.18 -9.18
C LYS A 160 9.33 13.64 -9.37
N ALA A 161 10.06 14.38 -10.20
CA ALA A 161 9.79 15.80 -10.48
C ALA A 161 8.45 16.03 -11.21
N ASP A 162 7.97 15.03 -11.95
CA ASP A 162 6.83 15.17 -12.86
C ASP A 162 5.50 14.64 -12.29
N VAL A 163 5.41 14.44 -10.96
CA VAL A 163 4.13 14.05 -10.36
C VAL A 163 3.24 15.27 -10.12
N PRO A 164 1.92 15.18 -10.37
CA PRO A 164 0.99 16.24 -10.04
C PRO A 164 1.03 16.59 -8.55
N PRO A 165 0.72 17.84 -8.16
CA PRO A 165 0.66 18.24 -6.75
C PRO A 165 -0.28 17.38 -5.91
N GLN A 166 -1.37 16.88 -6.53
CA GLN A 166 -2.29 15.91 -5.95
C GLN A 166 -2.61 14.84 -6.99
N PHE A 167 -2.48 13.56 -6.61
CA PHE A 167 -2.86 12.43 -7.45
C PHE A 167 -3.34 11.26 -6.61
N GLU A 168 -4.10 10.38 -7.25
CA GLU A 168 -4.63 9.15 -6.67
C GLU A 168 -4.06 7.94 -7.43
N VAL A 169 -3.60 6.94 -6.71
CA VAL A 169 -3.16 5.65 -7.25
C VAL A 169 -4.05 4.57 -6.67
N ARG A 170 -4.45 3.61 -7.50
CA ARG A 170 -5.21 2.45 -7.08
C ARG A 170 -4.38 1.20 -7.25
N GLY A 171 -4.58 0.25 -6.36
CA GLY A 171 -3.87 -1.01 -6.38
C GLY A 171 -4.57 -2.08 -5.57
N GLU A 172 -3.97 -3.26 -5.56
CA GLU A 172 -4.46 -4.41 -4.80
C GLU A 172 -3.47 -4.73 -3.68
N GLY A 173 -3.94 -4.66 -2.43
CA GLY A 173 -3.21 -5.14 -1.28
C GLY A 173 -3.43 -6.64 -1.15
N PHE A 174 -2.39 -7.45 -1.32
CA PHE A 174 -2.49 -8.91 -1.24
C PHE A 174 -1.43 -9.49 -0.29
N MET A 175 -1.72 -10.66 0.24
CA MET A 175 -0.79 -11.40 1.08
C MET A 175 -0.19 -12.57 0.29
N PRO A 176 1.16 -12.65 0.13
CA PRO A 176 1.82 -13.82 -0.45
C PRO A 176 1.47 -15.09 0.33
N PHE A 177 1.31 -16.22 -0.37
CA PHE A 177 0.91 -17.48 0.25
C PHE A 177 1.87 -17.94 1.35
N SER A 178 3.18 -17.74 1.16
CA SER A 178 4.18 -18.04 2.19
C SER A 178 4.02 -17.21 3.47
N SER A 179 3.64 -15.94 3.34
CA SER A 179 3.36 -15.07 4.49
C SER A 179 2.06 -15.47 5.19
N PHE A 180 1.05 -15.86 4.42
CA PHE A 180 -0.20 -16.39 4.95
C PHE A 180 0.00 -17.68 5.76
N GLN A 181 0.80 -18.63 5.25
CA GLN A 181 1.11 -19.87 5.97
C GLN A 181 1.82 -19.59 7.28
N ARG A 182 2.82 -18.69 7.28
CA ARG A 182 3.54 -18.31 8.50
C ARG A 182 2.60 -17.64 9.51
N LEU A 183 1.77 -16.69 9.07
CA LEU A 183 0.80 -16.03 9.95
C LEU A 183 -0.15 -17.04 10.62
N ASN A 184 -0.69 -17.99 9.86
CA ASN A 184 -1.59 -18.99 10.42
C ASN A 184 -0.86 -19.94 11.41
N ALA A 185 0.40 -20.29 11.15
CA ALA A 185 1.19 -21.07 12.10
C ALA A 185 1.43 -20.32 13.42
N ASP A 186 1.76 -19.02 13.34
CA ASP A 186 1.92 -18.15 14.52
C ASP A 186 0.61 -18.02 15.32
N LEU A 187 -0.55 -17.91 14.64
CA LEU A 187 -1.87 -17.87 15.27
C LEU A 187 -2.23 -19.20 15.95
N GLU A 188 -1.97 -20.34 15.29
CA GLU A 188 -2.17 -21.65 15.87
C GLU A 188 -1.33 -21.85 17.15
N GLU A 189 -0.06 -21.46 17.13
CA GLU A 189 0.83 -21.52 18.29
C GLU A 189 0.33 -20.64 19.44
N ALA A 190 -0.26 -19.48 19.11
CA ALA A 190 -0.87 -18.58 20.09
C ALA A 190 -2.26 -19.03 20.58
N GLY A 191 -2.86 -20.08 20.00
CA GLY A 191 -4.23 -20.51 20.29
C GLY A 191 -5.31 -19.58 19.75
N GLU A 192 -4.97 -18.79 18.73
CA GLU A 192 -5.83 -17.82 18.07
C GLU A 192 -6.50 -18.42 16.83
N PRO A 193 -7.69 -17.94 16.41
CA PRO A 193 -8.33 -18.38 15.17
C PRO A 193 -7.48 -18.05 13.94
N THR A 194 -7.35 -19.03 13.04
CA THR A 194 -6.62 -18.85 11.78
C THR A 194 -7.50 -18.24 10.69
N TYR A 195 -6.88 -17.58 9.72
CA TYR A 195 -7.58 -17.06 8.53
C TYR A 195 -7.85 -18.16 7.51
N ALA A 196 -9.02 -18.10 6.86
CA ALA A 196 -9.44 -19.09 5.88
C ALA A 196 -8.66 -19.01 4.56
N ASN A 197 -8.20 -17.83 4.17
CA ASN A 197 -7.48 -17.58 2.93
C ASN A 197 -6.63 -16.30 2.99
N PRO A 198 -5.68 -16.11 2.05
CA PRO A 198 -4.80 -14.92 2.02
C PRO A 198 -5.54 -13.60 1.90
N ARG A 199 -6.68 -13.55 1.23
CA ARG A 199 -7.49 -12.33 1.09
C ARG A 199 -8.07 -11.89 2.43
N ASN A 200 -8.65 -12.83 3.19
CA ASN A 200 -9.16 -12.54 4.53
C ASN A 200 -8.03 -12.09 5.45
N ALA A 201 -6.89 -12.74 5.39
CA ALA A 201 -5.72 -12.34 6.17
C ALA A 201 -5.23 -10.92 5.80
N ALA A 202 -5.24 -10.56 4.51
CA ALA A 202 -4.88 -9.21 4.06
C ALA A 202 -5.88 -8.14 4.50
N SER A 203 -7.17 -8.48 4.61
CA SER A 203 -8.23 -7.55 5.05
C SER A 203 -8.41 -7.50 6.57
N GLY A 204 -7.92 -8.50 7.30
CA GLY A 204 -8.15 -8.65 8.73
C GLY A 204 -9.57 -9.14 9.08
N ALA A 205 -10.23 -9.85 8.15
CA ALA A 205 -11.62 -10.31 8.25
C ALA A 205 -11.73 -11.82 8.47
#